data_6345cd1c4f56bc7684ab526c1ce56f74
#
_entry.id   6345cd1c4f56bc7684ab526c1ce56f74
#
_cell.length_a   1.000
_cell.length_b   1.000
_cell.length_c   1.000
_cell.angle_alpha   90.00
_cell.angle_beta   90.00
_cell.angle_gamma   90.00
#
_symmetry.space_group_name_H-M   'P 1'
#
loop_
_entity.id
_entity.type
_entity.pdbx_description
1 polymer ?
#
loop_
_entity_poly.entity_id
_entity_poly.type
_entity_poly.pdbx_seq_one_letter_code
_entity_poly.pdbx_strand_id
1 'polypeptide(L)'
;MEMYIVLAITLFMMVMFIWNKVPFGVTTMTCCLLLAMFGIVDIPKAFGGFGNKIVVLIAPMLVLSAALGKTSLVMKISSVLNAAKGKRGTVLILVFYAVGMVMAQFIPTTAAISILVIFLLTLDNAGDITPKRLLLPLLGVMVGCKFRFPVGLGATTFATLNGMYEGVIGDHPEYMLSMLDPFKVAIIPMVVLTIYCLFAWKLMPKEEGINQDALKKTSTEKQLTDAQEMIVYGVFVVVMLLMLLNKYTGNMLYLAPAAGVLVLIYTKVVSVPEAVKGLTADMTWMLAGVLIVADALGSTGAGDRIGNAILSILGENPSSVTVMFVFSFATVIMTTFLSNMATQSVLIPIAASVALAAGWDPRGLVLIIGTCNYYALGFPSGSGEAAVCFAAGGYNPLKVMKFTFPYMIIAAISTAVSAQLLFPLY
;
A
#
# COMPACT_ATOMS: atom_id res chain seq x y z
N MET A 1 26.77 22.64 -6.60
CA MET A 1 26.23 23.03 -5.27
C MET A 1 24.80 22.55 -5.10
N GLU A 2 23.95 22.75 -6.09
CA GLU A 2 22.53 22.30 -6.10
C GLU A 2 22.34 20.82 -5.74
N MET A 3 23.09 19.92 -6.39
CA MET A 3 23.07 18.48 -6.11
C MET A 3 23.23 18.15 -4.61
N TYR A 4 24.19 18.81 -3.92
CA TYR A 4 24.42 18.54 -2.49
C TYR A 4 23.28 19.08 -1.62
N ILE A 5 22.66 20.19 -2.00
CA ILE A 5 21.47 20.73 -1.32
C ILE A 5 20.31 19.75 -1.47
N VAL A 6 20.07 19.24 -2.67
CA VAL A 6 19.01 18.23 -2.91
C VAL A 6 19.27 16.95 -2.13
N LEU A 7 20.51 16.46 -2.08
CA LEU A 7 20.89 15.31 -1.27
C LEU A 7 20.62 15.54 0.23
N ALA A 8 20.96 16.75 0.74
CA ALA A 8 20.71 17.10 2.14
C ALA A 8 19.19 17.18 2.44
N ILE A 9 18.39 17.76 1.54
CA ILE A 9 16.92 17.84 1.67
C ILE A 9 16.30 16.44 1.60
N THR A 10 16.80 15.60 0.70
CA THR A 10 16.34 14.20 0.60
C THR A 10 16.68 13.42 1.87
N LEU A 11 17.89 13.57 2.40
CA LEU A 11 18.29 12.97 3.67
C LEU A 11 17.41 13.47 4.82
N PHE A 12 17.12 14.78 4.89
CA PHE A 12 16.19 15.35 5.86
C PHE A 12 14.81 14.69 5.74
N MET A 13 14.26 14.57 4.52
CA MET A 13 12.97 13.89 4.27
C MET A 13 12.98 12.45 4.81
N MET A 14 14.05 11.69 4.53
CA MET A 14 14.22 10.31 5.00
C MET A 14 14.24 10.24 6.53
N VAL A 15 15.03 11.10 7.18
CA VAL A 15 15.13 11.15 8.65
C VAL A 15 13.78 11.48 9.28
N MET A 16 13.06 12.45 8.71
CA MET A 16 11.72 12.83 9.22
C MET A 16 10.69 11.71 9.02
N PHE A 17 10.76 10.98 7.91
CA PHE A 17 9.90 9.82 7.67
C PHE A 17 10.19 8.67 8.65
N ILE A 18 11.46 8.43 8.96
CA ILE A 18 11.87 7.45 9.98
C ILE A 18 11.41 7.90 11.38
N TRP A 19 11.55 9.18 11.69
CA TRP A 19 11.13 9.72 12.98
C TRP A 19 9.61 9.65 13.21
N ASN A 20 8.84 9.77 12.14
CA ASN A 20 7.37 9.53 12.09
C ASN A 20 6.55 10.26 13.19
N LYS A 21 7.02 11.43 13.61
CA LYS A 21 6.30 12.29 14.59
C LYS A 21 5.56 13.45 13.93
N VAL A 22 5.87 13.72 12.68
CA VAL A 22 5.25 14.77 11.87
C VAL A 22 4.55 14.10 10.69
N PRO A 23 3.34 14.55 10.27
CA PRO A 23 2.67 14.04 9.09
C PRO A 23 3.58 14.07 7.85
N PHE A 24 3.49 13.05 7.01
CA PHE A 24 4.36 12.92 5.82
C PHE A 24 4.16 14.08 4.85
N GLY A 25 2.92 14.53 4.67
CA GLY A 25 2.61 15.68 3.82
C GLY A 25 3.29 16.97 4.31
N VAL A 26 3.32 17.20 5.63
CA VAL A 26 4.03 18.36 6.20
C VAL A 26 5.53 18.27 5.91
N THR A 27 6.12 17.11 6.07
CA THR A 27 7.55 16.88 5.79
C THR A 27 7.88 17.16 4.32
N THR A 28 7.09 16.61 3.39
CA THR A 28 7.35 16.80 1.96
C THR A 28 7.11 18.24 1.50
N MET A 29 6.09 18.92 2.06
CA MET A 29 5.89 20.35 1.79
C MET A 29 7.04 21.22 2.35
N THR A 30 7.60 20.84 3.50
CA THR A 30 8.82 21.49 4.01
C THR A 30 9.98 21.30 3.02
N CYS A 31 10.14 20.11 2.45
CA CYS A 31 11.16 19.88 1.41
C CYS A 31 10.92 20.77 0.18
N CYS A 32 9.66 20.86 -0.31
CA CYS A 32 9.31 21.74 -1.43
C CYS A 32 9.65 23.20 -1.14
N LEU A 33 9.34 23.67 0.07
CA LEU A 33 9.68 25.02 0.52
C LEU A 33 11.20 25.24 0.52
N LEU A 34 11.96 24.31 1.07
CA LEU A 34 13.42 24.38 1.08
C LEU A 34 14.00 24.38 -0.34
N LEU A 35 13.51 23.53 -1.23
CA LEU A 35 13.94 23.52 -2.64
C LEU A 35 13.70 24.88 -3.33
N ALA A 36 12.56 25.53 -3.06
CA ALA A 36 12.26 26.86 -3.58
C ALA A 36 13.14 27.95 -2.93
N MET A 37 13.33 27.90 -1.62
CA MET A 37 14.17 28.87 -0.89
C MET A 37 15.64 28.83 -1.31
N PHE A 38 16.16 27.65 -1.64
CA PHE A 38 17.53 27.49 -2.15
C PHE A 38 17.62 27.70 -3.68
N GLY A 39 16.52 28.06 -4.36
CA GLY A 39 16.51 28.36 -5.79
C GLY A 39 16.70 27.14 -6.70
N ILE A 40 16.51 25.93 -6.18
CA ILE A 40 16.61 24.69 -6.98
C ILE A 40 15.41 24.56 -7.92
N VAL A 41 14.22 24.96 -7.46
CA VAL A 41 12.99 25.02 -8.24
C VAL A 41 12.30 26.36 -8.02
N ASP A 42 11.55 26.83 -9.01
CA ASP A 42 10.71 28.01 -8.85
C ASP A 42 9.44 27.70 -8.02
N ILE A 43 8.78 28.74 -7.51
CA ILE A 43 7.59 28.57 -6.66
C ILE A 43 6.46 27.82 -7.38
N PRO A 44 6.10 28.12 -8.65
CA PRO A 44 5.09 27.35 -9.37
C PRO A 44 5.42 25.86 -9.48
N LYS A 45 6.68 25.51 -9.72
CA LYS A 45 7.13 24.12 -9.79
C LYS A 45 7.14 23.47 -8.42
N ALA A 46 7.63 24.16 -7.37
CA ALA A 46 7.68 23.63 -6.00
C ALA A 46 6.31 23.17 -5.48
N PHE A 47 5.23 23.82 -5.90
CA PHE A 47 3.85 23.47 -5.50
C PHE A 47 3.01 22.90 -6.65
N GLY A 48 3.61 22.73 -7.83
CA GLY A 48 2.96 22.16 -9.03
C GLY A 48 2.54 20.69 -8.86
N GLY A 49 3.09 19.98 -7.88
CA GLY A 49 2.74 18.60 -7.59
C GLY A 49 1.24 18.38 -7.33
N PHE A 50 0.52 19.38 -6.79
CA PHE A 50 -0.93 19.29 -6.60
C PHE A 50 -1.72 19.23 -7.92
N GLY A 51 -1.20 19.78 -9.01
CA GLY A 51 -1.76 19.70 -10.36
C GLY A 51 -1.32 18.46 -11.14
N ASN A 52 -0.45 17.62 -10.59
CA ASN A 52 0.00 16.42 -11.28
C ASN A 52 -1.16 15.43 -11.46
N LYS A 53 -1.24 14.82 -12.67
CA LYS A 53 -2.29 13.84 -13.04
C LYS A 53 -2.45 12.69 -12.02
N ILE A 54 -1.36 12.28 -11.36
CA ILE A 54 -1.35 11.21 -10.36
C ILE A 54 -2.07 11.66 -9.08
N VAL A 55 -1.79 12.88 -8.61
CA VAL A 55 -2.46 13.45 -7.43
C VAL A 55 -3.94 13.71 -7.71
N VAL A 56 -4.25 14.21 -8.93
CA VAL A 56 -5.63 14.40 -9.41
C VAL A 56 -6.41 13.08 -9.46
N LEU A 57 -5.76 11.96 -9.73
CA LEU A 57 -6.36 10.62 -9.67
C LEU A 57 -6.57 10.15 -8.21
N ILE A 58 -5.51 10.21 -7.39
CA ILE A 58 -5.47 9.54 -6.08
C ILE A 58 -6.36 10.24 -5.07
N ALA A 59 -6.33 11.57 -4.99
CA ALA A 59 -7.10 12.31 -4.00
C ALA A 59 -8.61 12.04 -4.08
N PRO A 60 -9.27 12.09 -5.25
CA PRO A 60 -10.68 11.72 -5.35
C PRO A 60 -10.94 10.23 -5.09
N MET A 61 -10.01 9.34 -5.46
CA MET A 61 -10.18 7.90 -5.17
C MET A 61 -10.21 7.60 -3.67
N LEU A 62 -9.51 8.38 -2.85
CA LEU A 62 -9.62 8.26 -1.39
C LEU A 62 -11.03 8.58 -0.92
N VAL A 63 -11.68 9.61 -1.49
CA VAL A 63 -13.07 9.98 -1.17
C VAL A 63 -14.05 8.90 -1.63
N LEU A 64 -13.91 8.39 -2.87
CA LEU A 64 -14.74 7.31 -3.40
C LEU A 64 -14.64 6.05 -2.55
N SER A 65 -13.42 5.68 -2.15
CA SER A 65 -13.19 4.50 -1.30
C SER A 65 -13.78 4.68 0.10
N ALA A 66 -13.71 5.89 0.67
CA ALA A 66 -14.36 6.19 1.94
C ALA A 66 -15.89 6.10 1.82
N ALA A 67 -16.48 6.59 0.72
CA ALA A 67 -17.91 6.47 0.46
C ALA A 67 -18.34 4.99 0.31
N LEU A 68 -17.56 4.18 -0.40
CA LEU A 68 -17.81 2.74 -0.52
C LEU A 68 -17.79 2.03 0.84
N GLY A 69 -16.85 2.43 1.72
CA GLY A 69 -16.77 1.91 3.10
C GLY A 69 -17.99 2.18 3.97
N LYS A 70 -18.86 3.15 3.61
CA LYS A 70 -20.12 3.46 4.32
C LYS A 70 -21.31 2.63 3.84
N THR A 71 -21.16 1.89 2.75
CA THR A 71 -22.24 1.06 2.19
C THR A 71 -22.44 -0.23 2.98
N SER A 72 -23.54 -0.91 2.74
CA SER A 72 -23.80 -2.25 3.30
C SER A 72 -22.90 -3.35 2.76
N LEU A 73 -21.98 -3.03 1.82
CA LEU A 73 -21.03 -4.00 1.26
C LEU A 73 -20.25 -4.75 2.35
N VAL A 74 -19.75 -4.02 3.33
CA VAL A 74 -19.01 -4.60 4.47
C VAL A 74 -19.90 -5.55 5.27
N MET A 75 -21.16 -5.18 5.51
CA MET A 75 -22.13 -6.03 6.23
C MET A 75 -22.49 -7.28 5.40
N LYS A 76 -22.71 -7.12 4.08
CA LYS A 76 -23.00 -8.25 3.18
C LYS A 76 -21.82 -9.24 3.12
N ILE A 77 -20.60 -8.73 3.03
CA ILE A 77 -19.39 -9.56 3.09
C ILE A 77 -19.32 -10.27 4.47
N SER A 78 -19.59 -9.56 5.55
CA SER A 78 -19.60 -10.12 6.91
C SER A 78 -20.71 -11.16 7.12
N SER A 79 -21.83 -11.09 6.41
CA SER A 79 -22.90 -12.09 6.48
C SER A 79 -22.45 -13.49 6.02
N VAL A 80 -21.48 -13.55 5.11
CA VAL A 80 -20.84 -14.81 4.69
C VAL A 80 -20.13 -15.48 5.85
N LEU A 81 -19.54 -14.72 6.76
CA LEU A 81 -18.92 -15.24 7.97
C LEU A 81 -19.95 -15.85 8.93
N ASN A 82 -21.13 -15.19 9.05
CA ASN A 82 -22.24 -15.74 9.85
C ASN A 82 -22.75 -17.08 9.27
N ALA A 83 -22.83 -17.19 7.94
CA ALA A 83 -23.22 -18.45 7.29
C ALA A 83 -22.16 -19.56 7.44
N ALA A 84 -20.93 -19.20 7.77
CA ALA A 84 -19.85 -20.14 8.06
C ALA A 84 -19.85 -20.61 9.53
N LYS A 85 -20.66 -20.02 10.42
CA LYS A 85 -20.84 -20.50 11.81
C LYS A 85 -21.31 -21.94 11.78
N GLY A 86 -20.61 -22.79 12.54
CA GLY A 86 -20.86 -24.24 12.56
C GLY A 86 -20.05 -25.09 11.57
N LYS A 87 -19.39 -24.47 10.58
CA LYS A 87 -18.38 -25.15 9.78
C LYS A 87 -17.09 -25.32 10.58
N ARG A 88 -16.41 -26.45 10.37
CA ARG A 88 -15.21 -26.83 11.15
C ARG A 88 -13.98 -27.00 10.22
N GLY A 89 -12.80 -26.95 10.82
CA GLY A 89 -11.55 -27.27 10.15
C GLY A 89 -11.17 -26.28 9.04
N THR A 90 -10.59 -26.81 7.97
CA THR A 90 -10.00 -26.03 6.85
C THR A 90 -11.02 -25.16 6.12
N VAL A 91 -12.29 -25.59 6.06
CA VAL A 91 -13.36 -24.83 5.38
C VAL A 91 -13.59 -23.49 6.07
N LEU A 92 -13.58 -23.46 7.41
CA LEU A 92 -13.71 -22.23 8.19
C LEU A 92 -12.56 -21.26 7.90
N ILE A 93 -11.32 -21.78 7.90
CA ILE A 93 -10.12 -20.98 7.60
C ILE A 93 -10.21 -20.37 6.21
N LEU A 94 -10.59 -21.17 5.21
CA LEU A 94 -10.74 -20.70 3.82
C LEU A 94 -11.79 -19.60 3.68
N VAL A 95 -12.92 -19.71 4.40
CA VAL A 95 -13.96 -18.65 4.38
C VAL A 95 -13.42 -17.35 4.99
N PHE A 96 -12.73 -17.41 6.14
CA PHE A 96 -12.12 -16.21 6.75
C PHE A 96 -11.08 -15.58 5.84
N TYR A 97 -10.23 -16.39 5.20
CA TYR A 97 -9.21 -15.89 4.28
C TYR A 97 -9.84 -15.26 3.04
N ALA A 98 -10.83 -15.91 2.43
CA ALA A 98 -11.53 -15.35 1.26
C ALA A 98 -12.22 -14.02 1.59
N VAL A 99 -12.92 -13.96 2.72
CA VAL A 99 -13.56 -12.71 3.19
C VAL A 99 -12.50 -11.64 3.47
N GLY A 100 -11.42 -11.98 4.16
CA GLY A 100 -10.32 -11.06 4.44
C GLY A 100 -9.66 -10.52 3.16
N MET A 101 -9.41 -11.39 2.17
CA MET A 101 -8.89 -10.99 0.85
C MET A 101 -9.80 -9.98 0.15
N VAL A 102 -11.11 -10.25 0.12
CA VAL A 102 -12.08 -9.33 -0.51
C VAL A 102 -12.14 -8.01 0.24
N MET A 103 -12.26 -8.04 1.57
CA MET A 103 -12.29 -6.80 2.37
C MET A 103 -11.04 -5.94 2.18
N ALA A 104 -9.86 -6.55 2.08
CA ALA A 104 -8.60 -5.85 1.90
C ALA A 104 -8.47 -5.10 0.55
N GLN A 105 -9.38 -5.32 -0.41
CA GLN A 105 -9.41 -4.57 -1.68
C GLN A 105 -10.22 -3.26 -1.56
N PHE A 106 -11.26 -3.25 -0.72
CA PHE A 106 -12.27 -2.18 -0.74
C PHE A 106 -12.16 -1.23 0.44
N ILE A 107 -11.68 -1.71 1.59
CA ILE A 107 -11.59 -0.91 2.82
C ILE A 107 -10.19 -0.95 3.42
N PRO A 108 -9.80 0.07 4.21
CA PRO A 108 -8.53 0.05 4.94
C PRO A 108 -8.38 -1.23 5.76
N THR A 109 -7.24 -1.90 5.63
CA THR A 109 -7.01 -3.22 6.24
C THR A 109 -7.10 -3.17 7.77
N THR A 110 -6.77 -2.05 8.40
CA THR A 110 -6.99 -1.82 9.84
C THR A 110 -8.46 -1.92 10.24
N ALA A 111 -9.36 -1.33 9.44
CA ALA A 111 -10.80 -1.44 9.68
C ALA A 111 -11.30 -2.86 9.39
N ALA A 112 -10.86 -3.46 8.28
CA ALA A 112 -11.23 -4.82 7.92
C ALA A 112 -10.85 -5.83 9.00
N ILE A 113 -9.62 -5.78 9.51
CA ILE A 113 -9.16 -6.71 10.54
C ILE A 113 -9.90 -6.49 11.88
N SER A 114 -10.20 -5.25 12.25
CA SER A 114 -10.97 -4.94 13.45
C SER A 114 -12.37 -5.57 13.41
N ILE A 115 -13.03 -5.54 12.25
CA ILE A 115 -14.33 -6.20 12.03
C ILE A 115 -14.18 -7.72 12.11
N LEU A 116 -13.17 -8.28 11.42
CA LEU A 116 -12.94 -9.72 11.38
C LEU A 116 -12.60 -10.31 12.76
N VAL A 117 -11.91 -9.56 13.62
CA VAL A 117 -11.64 -9.96 15.00
C VAL A 117 -12.93 -10.19 15.78
N ILE A 118 -13.95 -9.33 15.61
CA ILE A 118 -15.25 -9.49 16.27
C ILE A 118 -15.90 -10.83 15.87
N PHE A 119 -15.82 -11.21 14.60
CA PHE A 119 -16.32 -12.50 14.12
C PHE A 119 -15.48 -13.68 14.60
N LEU A 120 -14.14 -13.52 14.65
CA LEU A 120 -13.28 -14.56 15.21
C LEU A 120 -13.62 -14.87 16.67
N LEU A 121 -13.97 -13.83 17.46
CA LEU A 121 -14.41 -14.01 18.86
C LEU A 121 -15.70 -14.80 19.03
N THR A 122 -16.55 -14.84 18.00
CA THR A 122 -17.79 -15.63 18.02
C THR A 122 -17.58 -17.10 17.64
N LEU A 123 -16.35 -17.50 17.31
CA LEU A 123 -16.04 -18.89 17.03
C LEU A 123 -15.97 -19.67 18.35
N ASP A 124 -16.77 -20.72 18.44
CA ASP A 124 -16.57 -21.74 19.47
C ASP A 124 -15.21 -22.41 19.25
N ASN A 125 -14.47 -22.66 20.32
CA ASN A 125 -13.19 -23.33 20.23
C ASN A 125 -13.38 -24.72 19.59
N ALA A 126 -13.10 -24.82 18.30
CA ALA A 126 -13.24 -26.05 17.52
C ALA A 126 -11.90 -26.79 17.48
N GLY A 127 -11.52 -27.35 18.63
CA GLY A 127 -10.28 -28.10 18.77
C GLY A 127 -9.04 -27.23 18.69
N ASP A 128 -8.16 -27.49 17.69
CA ASP A 128 -6.90 -26.74 17.51
C ASP A 128 -7.08 -25.35 16.86
N ILE A 129 -8.28 -25.03 16.36
CA ILE A 129 -8.57 -23.75 15.71
C ILE A 129 -9.11 -22.79 16.74
N THR A 130 -8.27 -21.86 17.19
CA THR A 130 -8.64 -20.80 18.11
C THR A 130 -8.59 -19.44 17.42
N PRO A 131 -9.39 -18.45 17.85
CA PRO A 131 -9.35 -17.08 17.32
C PRO A 131 -7.92 -16.51 17.28
N LYS A 132 -7.16 -16.71 18.34
CA LYS A 132 -5.79 -16.26 18.47
C LYS A 132 -4.85 -16.89 17.44
N ARG A 133 -5.03 -18.17 17.12
CA ARG A 133 -4.22 -18.86 16.11
C ARG A 133 -4.50 -18.40 14.68
N LEU A 134 -5.72 -17.94 14.39
CA LEU A 134 -6.12 -17.53 13.05
C LEU A 134 -5.86 -16.05 12.77
N LEU A 135 -5.83 -15.18 13.77
CA LEU A 135 -5.82 -13.74 13.60
C LEU A 135 -4.60 -13.24 12.82
N LEU A 136 -3.39 -13.64 13.20
CA LEU A 136 -2.17 -13.19 12.52
C LEU A 136 -1.98 -13.84 11.12
N PRO A 137 -2.26 -15.13 10.92
CA PRO A 137 -2.34 -15.74 9.58
C PRO A 137 -3.39 -15.10 8.67
N LEU A 138 -4.56 -14.75 9.19
CA LEU A 138 -5.58 -14.00 8.46
C LEU A 138 -5.04 -12.63 8.00
N LEU A 139 -4.37 -11.89 8.91
CA LEU A 139 -3.69 -10.67 8.53
C LEU A 139 -2.65 -10.93 7.44
N GLY A 140 -1.85 -12.00 7.55
CA GLY A 140 -0.87 -12.39 6.54
C GLY A 140 -1.46 -12.53 5.15
N VAL A 141 -2.60 -13.22 5.05
CA VAL A 141 -3.34 -13.34 3.78
C VAL A 141 -3.86 -11.99 3.30
N MET A 142 -4.44 -11.18 4.20
CA MET A 142 -4.98 -9.87 3.85
C MET A 142 -3.92 -8.93 3.30
N VAL A 143 -2.75 -8.83 3.95
CA VAL A 143 -1.66 -7.96 3.48
C VAL A 143 -0.97 -8.51 2.23
N GLY A 144 -0.95 -9.83 2.05
CA GLY A 144 -0.51 -10.49 0.83
C GLY A 144 -1.35 -10.08 -0.39
N CYS A 145 -2.63 -9.83 -0.20
CA CYS A 145 -3.58 -9.45 -1.25
C CYS A 145 -3.91 -7.95 -1.27
N LYS A 146 -3.49 -7.17 -0.26
CA LYS A 146 -3.87 -5.77 -0.05
C LYS A 146 -3.58 -4.91 -1.28
N PHE A 147 -4.63 -4.28 -1.82
CA PHE A 147 -4.55 -3.36 -2.97
C PHE A 147 -3.83 -3.93 -4.20
N ARG A 148 -3.93 -5.25 -4.43
CA ARG A 148 -3.28 -5.91 -5.57
C ARG A 148 -4.18 -6.00 -6.79
N PHE A 149 -5.46 -6.30 -6.58
CA PHE A 149 -6.40 -6.32 -7.68
C PHE A 149 -6.65 -4.89 -8.19
N PRO A 150 -6.81 -4.70 -9.51
CA PRO A 150 -7.05 -3.38 -10.11
C PRO A 150 -8.49 -2.90 -9.85
N VAL A 151 -8.94 -2.96 -8.61
CA VAL A 151 -10.25 -2.49 -8.14
C VAL A 151 -10.12 -1.72 -6.84
N GLY A 152 -11.00 -0.78 -6.61
CA GLY A 152 -10.95 0.06 -5.41
C GLY A 152 -9.64 0.82 -5.31
N LEU A 153 -9.05 0.85 -4.13
CA LEU A 153 -7.74 1.48 -3.91
C LEU A 153 -6.61 0.77 -4.67
N GLY A 154 -6.75 -0.52 -4.97
CA GLY A 154 -5.79 -1.25 -5.79
C GLY A 154 -5.64 -0.70 -7.21
N ALA A 155 -6.71 -0.13 -7.77
CA ALA A 155 -6.68 0.52 -9.07
C ALA A 155 -5.78 1.76 -9.13
N THR A 156 -5.39 2.33 -7.98
CA THR A 156 -4.51 3.50 -7.90
C THR A 156 -3.07 3.15 -7.52
N THR A 157 -2.78 1.89 -7.21
CA THR A 157 -1.45 1.48 -6.73
C THR A 157 -0.36 1.83 -7.74
N PHE A 158 -0.56 1.56 -9.03
CA PHE A 158 0.41 1.92 -10.08
C PHE A 158 0.69 3.42 -10.10
N ALA A 159 -0.35 4.24 -9.94
CA ALA A 159 -0.22 5.69 -9.95
C ALA A 159 0.53 6.19 -8.70
N THR A 160 0.26 5.60 -7.52
CA THR A 160 1.00 5.90 -6.29
C THR A 160 2.49 5.61 -6.46
N LEU A 161 2.83 4.44 -7.04
CA LEU A 161 4.22 4.07 -7.31
C LEU A 161 4.85 5.02 -8.34
N ASN A 162 4.17 5.27 -9.47
CA ASN A 162 4.64 6.20 -10.50
C ASN A 162 4.93 7.58 -9.92
N GLY A 163 4.06 8.10 -9.05
CA GLY A 163 4.25 9.38 -8.39
C GLY A 163 5.48 9.48 -7.49
N MET A 164 6.11 8.38 -7.16
CA MET A 164 7.33 8.38 -6.34
C MET A 164 8.62 8.37 -7.16
N TYR A 165 8.55 8.09 -8.46
CA TYR A 165 9.77 8.05 -9.29
C TYR A 165 9.64 8.71 -10.67
N GLU A 166 8.46 9.23 -11.04
CA GLU A 166 8.25 9.92 -12.33
C GLU A 166 9.31 11.00 -12.56
N GLY A 167 9.63 11.80 -11.54
CA GLY A 167 10.67 12.83 -11.63
C GLY A 167 12.09 12.29 -11.78
N VAL A 168 12.36 11.08 -11.32
CA VAL A 168 13.68 10.43 -11.45
C VAL A 168 13.87 9.89 -12.86
N ILE A 169 12.84 9.29 -13.48
CA ILE A 169 12.94 8.73 -14.83
C ILE A 169 12.91 9.81 -15.94
N GLY A 170 12.47 11.04 -15.61
CA GLY A 170 12.46 12.14 -16.57
C GLY A 170 11.64 11.85 -17.84
N ASP A 171 12.27 12.01 -19.01
CA ASP A 171 11.61 11.87 -20.32
C ASP A 171 11.53 10.40 -20.81
N HIS A 172 11.45 9.42 -19.89
CA HIS A 172 11.33 7.99 -20.20
C HIS A 172 9.94 7.44 -19.87
N PRO A 173 8.87 7.79 -20.62
CA PRO A 173 7.51 7.34 -20.33
C PRO A 173 7.33 5.82 -20.43
N GLU A 174 8.22 5.11 -21.14
CA GLU A 174 8.24 3.65 -21.26
C GLU A 174 8.49 2.93 -19.94
N TYR A 175 9.10 3.61 -18.98
CA TYR A 175 9.35 3.10 -17.63
C TYR A 175 8.18 3.32 -16.67
N MET A 176 7.10 3.97 -17.09
CA MET A 176 5.92 4.14 -16.26
C MET A 176 5.14 2.83 -16.14
N LEU A 177 4.69 2.54 -14.91
CA LEU A 177 3.86 1.38 -14.63
C LEU A 177 2.46 1.56 -15.21
N SER A 178 1.91 0.48 -15.74
CA SER A 178 0.49 0.37 -16.10
C SER A 178 -0.35 -0.10 -14.92
N MET A 179 -1.67 0.09 -15.01
CA MET A 179 -2.64 -0.26 -13.95
C MET A 179 -2.57 -1.73 -13.50
N LEU A 180 -2.20 -2.64 -14.42
CA LEU A 180 -2.17 -4.08 -14.16
C LEU A 180 -0.82 -4.58 -13.64
N ASP A 181 0.26 -3.81 -13.72
CA ASP A 181 1.60 -4.29 -13.41
C ASP A 181 1.79 -4.63 -11.91
N PRO A 182 1.24 -3.86 -10.94
CA PRO A 182 1.25 -4.27 -9.54
C PRO A 182 0.53 -5.60 -9.28
N PHE A 183 -0.57 -5.87 -10.01
CA PHE A 183 -1.29 -7.13 -9.91
C PHE A 183 -0.46 -8.30 -10.45
N LYS A 184 0.13 -8.15 -11.65
CA LYS A 184 0.94 -9.20 -12.27
C LYS A 184 2.06 -9.68 -11.34
N VAL A 185 2.85 -8.76 -10.78
CA VAL A 185 3.95 -9.11 -9.87
C VAL A 185 3.43 -9.71 -8.56
N ALA A 186 2.27 -9.30 -8.10
CA ALA A 186 1.72 -9.79 -6.84
C ALA A 186 1.12 -11.20 -6.93
N ILE A 187 0.82 -11.76 -8.09
CA ILE A 187 0.14 -13.06 -8.23
C ILE A 187 0.94 -14.18 -7.52
N ILE A 188 2.23 -14.30 -7.80
CA ILE A 188 3.06 -15.37 -7.23
C ILE A 188 3.15 -15.23 -5.69
N PRO A 189 3.58 -14.10 -5.10
CA PRO A 189 3.64 -13.97 -3.66
C PRO A 189 2.27 -14.11 -3.00
N MET A 190 1.18 -13.62 -3.60
CA MET A 190 -0.18 -13.75 -3.09
C MET A 190 -0.58 -15.23 -2.93
N VAL A 191 -0.35 -16.05 -3.95
CA VAL A 191 -0.65 -17.49 -3.91
C VAL A 191 0.24 -18.21 -2.90
N VAL A 192 1.55 -17.98 -2.97
CA VAL A 192 2.52 -18.64 -2.08
C VAL A 192 2.28 -18.30 -0.62
N LEU A 193 2.02 -17.03 -0.30
CA LEU A 193 1.74 -16.59 1.07
C LEU A 193 0.38 -17.10 1.59
N THR A 194 -0.62 -17.19 0.72
CA THR A 194 -1.91 -17.80 1.09
C THR A 194 -1.73 -19.28 1.43
N ILE A 195 -1.00 -20.03 0.61
CA ILE A 195 -0.68 -21.43 0.86
C ILE A 195 0.12 -21.55 2.16
N TYR A 196 1.13 -20.73 2.36
CA TYR A 196 1.88 -20.70 3.62
C TYR A 196 0.96 -20.52 4.83
N CYS A 197 0.08 -19.51 4.81
CA CYS A 197 -0.84 -19.24 5.91
C CYS A 197 -1.84 -20.38 6.15
N LEU A 198 -2.24 -21.11 5.10
CA LEU A 198 -3.13 -22.29 5.23
C LEU A 198 -2.51 -23.44 6.02
N PHE A 199 -1.20 -23.55 6.05
CA PHE A 199 -0.51 -24.61 6.79
C PHE A 199 0.19 -24.10 8.05
N ALA A 200 0.76 -22.91 7.99
CA ALA A 200 1.61 -22.35 9.04
C ALA A 200 0.84 -21.76 10.23
N TRP A 201 -0.50 -21.62 10.18
CA TRP A 201 -1.28 -21.17 11.35
C TRP A 201 -1.07 -22.03 12.58
N LYS A 202 -0.70 -23.32 12.39
CA LYS A 202 -0.36 -24.25 13.48
C LYS A 202 0.88 -23.83 14.27
N LEU A 203 1.75 -22.99 13.71
CA LEU A 203 2.93 -22.43 14.37
C LEU A 203 2.57 -21.34 15.38
N MET A 204 1.34 -20.84 15.33
CA MET A 204 0.86 -19.83 16.26
C MET A 204 0.61 -20.41 17.65
N PRO A 205 0.80 -19.60 18.73
CA PRO A 205 0.58 -20.05 20.11
C PRO A 205 -0.85 -20.57 20.32
N LYS A 206 -0.99 -21.64 21.12
CA LYS A 206 -2.30 -22.25 21.45
C LYS A 206 -3.08 -21.50 22.54
N GLU A 207 -2.52 -20.42 23.11
CA GLU A 207 -3.13 -19.67 24.19
C GLU A 207 -4.55 -19.20 23.82
N GLU A 208 -5.47 -19.22 24.77
CA GLU A 208 -6.86 -18.81 24.58
C GLU A 208 -7.03 -17.31 24.90
N GLY A 209 -8.00 -16.70 24.23
CA GLY A 209 -8.45 -15.33 24.49
C GLY A 209 -7.85 -14.27 23.58
N ILE A 210 -8.74 -13.39 23.10
CA ILE A 210 -8.43 -12.14 22.39
C ILE A 210 -8.83 -11.01 23.31
N ASN A 211 -8.00 -9.97 23.40
CA ASN A 211 -8.29 -8.76 24.18
C ASN A 211 -9.31 -7.89 23.44
N GLN A 212 -10.56 -7.88 23.93
CA GLN A 212 -11.65 -7.09 23.32
C GLN A 212 -11.49 -5.58 23.55
N ASP A 213 -10.87 -5.19 24.65
CA ASP A 213 -10.71 -3.76 25.01
C ASP A 213 -9.74 -3.02 24.07
N ALA A 214 -8.87 -3.76 23.39
CA ALA A 214 -7.93 -3.21 22.41
C ALA A 214 -8.59 -2.82 21.06
N LEU A 215 -9.86 -3.19 20.85
CA LEU A 215 -10.57 -2.91 19.60
C LEU A 215 -11.28 -1.55 19.71
N LYS A 216 -10.90 -0.61 18.86
CA LYS A 216 -11.72 0.59 18.65
C LYS A 216 -13.08 0.15 18.12
N LYS A 217 -14.18 0.61 18.72
CA LYS A 217 -15.54 0.39 18.22
C LYS A 217 -15.63 0.94 16.80
N THR A 218 -15.49 0.08 15.81
CA THR A 218 -15.78 0.42 14.42
C THR A 218 -17.26 0.23 14.25
N SER A 219 -18.00 1.32 14.00
CA SER A 219 -19.44 1.24 13.75
C SER A 219 -19.65 0.45 12.45
N THR A 220 -20.30 -0.72 12.59
CA THR A 220 -20.75 -1.55 11.47
C THR A 220 -22.17 -1.20 11.03
N GLU A 221 -22.70 -0.07 11.50
CA GLU A 221 -24.03 0.37 11.15
C GLU A 221 -24.07 0.96 9.73
N LYS A 222 -25.14 0.63 9.02
CA LYS A 222 -25.44 1.21 7.71
C LYS A 222 -25.61 2.72 7.85
N GLN A 223 -24.74 3.47 7.17
CA GLN A 223 -24.72 4.92 7.23
C GLN A 223 -25.48 5.59 6.06
N LEU A 224 -25.80 4.82 5.01
CA LEU A 224 -26.44 5.31 3.78
C LEU A 224 -27.80 4.65 3.57
N THR A 225 -28.71 5.38 2.93
CA THR A 225 -29.98 4.83 2.45
C THR A 225 -29.76 3.91 1.26
N ASP A 226 -30.71 3.02 0.92
CA ASP A 226 -30.59 2.11 -0.22
C ASP A 226 -30.37 2.85 -1.54
N ALA A 227 -31.05 3.99 -1.73
CA ALA A 227 -30.87 4.83 -2.91
C ALA A 227 -29.44 5.43 -2.98
N GLN A 228 -28.92 5.90 -1.86
CA GLN A 228 -27.55 6.42 -1.79
C GLN A 228 -26.51 5.33 -2.03
N GLU A 229 -26.71 4.13 -1.53
CA GLU A 229 -25.83 3.00 -1.81
C GLU A 229 -25.81 2.64 -3.30
N MET A 230 -26.97 2.61 -3.96
CA MET A 230 -27.03 2.39 -5.41
C MET A 230 -26.25 3.43 -6.19
N ILE A 231 -26.32 4.71 -5.78
CA ILE A 231 -25.52 5.78 -6.39
C ILE A 231 -24.04 5.53 -6.19
N VAL A 232 -23.59 5.17 -4.97
CA VAL A 232 -22.18 4.86 -4.71
C VAL A 232 -21.69 3.71 -5.59
N TYR A 233 -22.45 2.61 -5.66
CA TYR A 233 -22.08 1.46 -6.48
C TYR A 233 -22.05 1.82 -7.97
N GLY A 234 -23.05 2.55 -8.46
CA GLY A 234 -23.12 3.00 -9.86
C GLY A 234 -21.94 3.89 -10.23
N VAL A 235 -21.66 4.90 -9.42
CA VAL A 235 -20.49 5.79 -9.61
C VAL A 235 -19.19 4.99 -9.58
N PHE A 236 -19.03 4.12 -8.60
CA PHE A 236 -17.82 3.33 -8.45
C PHE A 236 -17.59 2.40 -9.66
N VAL A 237 -18.62 1.70 -10.12
CA VAL A 237 -18.55 0.83 -11.31
C VAL A 237 -18.21 1.64 -12.55
N VAL A 238 -18.86 2.77 -12.79
CA VAL A 238 -18.59 3.63 -13.95
C VAL A 238 -17.16 4.15 -13.92
N VAL A 239 -16.70 4.64 -12.77
CA VAL A 239 -15.30 5.12 -12.61
C VAL A 239 -14.31 3.98 -12.89
N MET A 240 -14.53 2.78 -12.33
CA MET A 240 -13.67 1.62 -12.57
C MET A 240 -13.66 1.21 -14.04
N LEU A 241 -14.81 1.20 -14.72
CA LEU A 241 -14.88 0.87 -16.14
C LEU A 241 -14.11 1.90 -17.00
N LEU A 242 -14.27 3.19 -16.73
CA LEU A 242 -13.54 4.26 -17.43
C LEU A 242 -12.02 4.14 -17.21
N MET A 243 -11.58 3.78 -16.01
CA MET A 243 -10.17 3.55 -15.71
C MET A 243 -9.62 2.30 -16.41
N LEU A 244 -10.35 1.19 -16.39
CA LEU A 244 -9.93 -0.06 -17.05
C LEU A 244 -9.88 0.09 -18.57
N LEU A 245 -10.80 0.85 -19.14
CA LEU A 245 -10.87 1.13 -20.57
C LEU A 245 -9.99 2.32 -21.00
N ASN A 246 -8.98 2.68 -20.22
CA ASN A 246 -8.13 3.85 -20.44
C ASN A 246 -7.53 3.93 -21.85
N LYS A 247 -7.26 2.78 -22.47
CA LYS A 247 -6.79 2.69 -23.87
C LYS A 247 -7.75 3.38 -24.86
N TYR A 248 -9.05 3.38 -24.54
CA TYR A 248 -10.10 3.98 -25.40
C TYR A 248 -10.57 5.34 -24.84
N THR A 249 -10.49 5.54 -23.55
CA THR A 249 -11.02 6.71 -22.84
C THR A 249 -9.97 7.79 -22.56
N GLY A 250 -8.68 7.50 -22.82
CA GLY A 250 -7.58 8.45 -22.69
C GLY A 250 -7.49 9.03 -21.28
N ASN A 251 -7.58 10.36 -21.15
CA ASN A 251 -7.45 11.09 -19.89
C ASN A 251 -8.53 10.75 -18.84
N MET A 252 -9.58 10.00 -19.19
CA MET A 252 -10.60 9.58 -18.23
C MET A 252 -10.03 8.70 -17.12
N LEU A 253 -8.88 8.02 -17.35
CA LEU A 253 -8.14 7.35 -16.28
C LEU A 253 -7.93 8.28 -15.07
N TYR A 254 -7.56 9.53 -15.30
CA TYR A 254 -7.24 10.49 -14.26
C TYR A 254 -8.44 11.34 -13.81
N LEU A 255 -9.38 11.61 -14.70
CA LEU A 255 -10.50 12.53 -14.46
C LEU A 255 -11.76 11.85 -13.89
N ALA A 256 -11.99 10.58 -14.22
CA ALA A 256 -13.20 9.87 -13.81
C ALA A 256 -13.39 9.83 -12.28
N PRO A 257 -12.37 9.61 -11.44
CA PRO A 257 -12.54 9.67 -10.00
C PRO A 257 -13.02 11.04 -9.49
N ALA A 258 -12.47 12.13 -10.03
CA ALA A 258 -12.90 13.48 -9.66
C ALA A 258 -14.35 13.75 -10.07
N ALA A 259 -14.73 13.35 -11.28
CA ALA A 259 -16.13 13.42 -11.74
C ALA A 259 -17.04 12.60 -10.83
N GLY A 260 -16.63 11.39 -10.44
CA GLY A 260 -17.37 10.55 -9.50
C GLY A 260 -17.61 11.21 -8.14
N VAL A 261 -16.59 11.87 -7.58
CA VAL A 261 -16.72 12.62 -6.32
C VAL A 261 -17.74 13.77 -6.46
N LEU A 262 -17.72 14.51 -7.57
CA LEU A 262 -18.70 15.58 -7.82
C LEU A 262 -20.13 15.02 -7.87
N VAL A 263 -20.36 13.88 -8.53
CA VAL A 263 -21.66 13.22 -8.53
C VAL A 263 -22.11 12.88 -7.11
N LEU A 264 -21.20 12.30 -6.26
CA LEU A 264 -21.54 11.98 -4.87
C LEU A 264 -21.86 13.24 -4.02
N ILE A 265 -21.21 14.36 -4.30
CA ILE A 265 -21.53 15.64 -3.63
C ILE A 265 -22.89 16.17 -4.07
N TYR A 266 -23.16 16.26 -5.38
CA TYR A 266 -24.42 16.75 -5.91
C TYR A 266 -25.63 15.90 -5.51
N THR A 267 -25.43 14.59 -5.37
CA THR A 267 -26.44 13.64 -4.88
C THR A 267 -26.54 13.60 -3.35
N LYS A 268 -25.77 14.42 -2.63
CA LYS A 268 -25.74 14.50 -1.16
C LYS A 268 -25.38 13.17 -0.47
N VAL A 269 -24.67 12.29 -1.15
CA VAL A 269 -24.14 11.04 -0.57
C VAL A 269 -22.91 11.34 0.29
N VAL A 270 -22.08 12.28 -0.19
CA VAL A 270 -20.90 12.77 0.52
C VAL A 270 -21.08 14.26 0.75
N SER A 271 -20.87 14.72 1.98
CA SER A 271 -20.92 16.15 2.29
C SER A 271 -19.65 16.87 1.79
N VAL A 272 -19.75 18.17 1.50
CA VAL A 272 -18.61 18.97 1.05
C VAL A 272 -17.44 18.93 2.05
N PRO A 273 -17.65 19.11 3.38
CA PRO A 273 -16.55 19.03 4.34
C PRO A 273 -15.86 17.66 4.34
N GLU A 274 -16.62 16.60 4.14
CA GLU A 274 -16.09 15.24 4.09
C GLU A 274 -15.27 15.00 2.81
N ALA A 275 -15.77 15.47 1.67
CA ALA A 275 -15.02 15.41 0.41
C ALA A 275 -13.71 16.18 0.52
N VAL A 276 -13.76 17.42 1.04
CA VAL A 276 -12.55 18.24 1.25
C VAL A 276 -11.55 17.53 2.16
N LYS A 277 -12.00 16.95 3.28
CA LYS A 277 -11.14 16.19 4.19
C LYS A 277 -10.47 15.00 3.50
N GLY A 278 -11.17 14.31 2.60
CA GLY A 278 -10.59 13.21 1.82
C GLY A 278 -9.60 13.69 0.77
N LEU A 279 -9.94 14.77 0.04
CA LEU A 279 -9.06 15.37 -0.98
C LEU A 279 -7.78 15.94 -0.38
N THR A 280 -7.83 16.46 0.86
CA THR A 280 -6.70 17.04 1.58
C THR A 280 -6.08 16.05 2.58
N ALA A 281 -6.23 14.75 2.36
CA ALA A 281 -5.59 13.74 3.19
C ALA A 281 -4.06 13.85 3.15
N ASP A 282 -3.39 13.47 4.24
CA ASP A 282 -1.92 13.52 4.35
C ASP A 282 -1.21 12.83 3.17
N MET A 283 -1.78 11.74 2.65
CA MET A 283 -1.27 11.02 1.48
C MET A 283 -1.26 11.91 0.22
N THR A 284 -2.25 12.76 0.03
CA THR A 284 -2.33 13.70 -1.12
C THR A 284 -1.21 14.72 -1.06
N TRP A 285 -1.00 15.32 0.10
CA TRP A 285 0.08 16.28 0.34
C TRP A 285 1.45 15.65 0.20
N MET A 286 1.61 14.46 0.78
CA MET A 286 2.85 13.70 0.68
C MET A 286 3.22 13.42 -0.77
N LEU A 287 2.29 12.89 -1.58
CA LEU A 287 2.57 12.57 -2.97
C LEU A 287 2.89 13.84 -3.79
N ALA A 288 2.14 14.92 -3.60
CA ALA A 288 2.42 16.19 -4.26
C ALA A 288 3.84 16.67 -3.98
N GLY A 289 4.34 16.52 -2.75
CA GLY A 289 5.69 16.94 -2.39
C GLY A 289 6.77 15.94 -2.82
N VAL A 290 6.54 14.64 -2.72
CA VAL A 290 7.50 13.61 -3.14
C VAL A 290 7.82 13.73 -4.63
N LEU A 291 6.81 14.01 -5.48
CA LEU A 291 6.99 14.25 -6.90
C LEU A 291 8.04 15.35 -7.18
N ILE A 292 7.99 16.44 -6.45
CA ILE A 292 8.92 17.57 -6.63
C ILE A 292 10.32 17.21 -6.15
N VAL A 293 10.44 16.48 -5.03
CA VAL A 293 11.75 16.01 -4.55
C VAL A 293 12.34 14.99 -5.54
N ALA A 294 11.53 14.09 -6.11
CA ALA A 294 11.97 13.13 -7.12
C ALA A 294 12.44 13.83 -8.40
N ASP A 295 11.72 14.86 -8.86
CA ASP A 295 12.13 15.68 -10.01
C ASP A 295 13.44 16.45 -9.74
N ALA A 296 13.61 16.99 -8.52
CA ALA A 296 14.86 17.64 -8.13
C ALA A 296 16.03 16.64 -8.07
N LEU A 297 15.82 15.40 -7.63
CA LEU A 297 16.83 14.33 -7.66
C LEU A 297 17.27 14.02 -9.09
N GLY A 298 16.31 13.90 -10.02
CA GLY A 298 16.60 13.64 -11.44
C GLY A 298 17.32 14.83 -12.10
N SER A 299 16.76 16.03 -12.00
CA SER A 299 17.24 17.22 -12.71
C SER A 299 18.61 17.73 -12.24
N THR A 300 19.02 17.46 -11.00
CA THR A 300 20.32 17.91 -10.45
C THR A 300 21.42 16.84 -10.49
N GLY A 301 21.13 15.63 -11.01
CA GLY A 301 22.06 14.50 -11.02
C GLY A 301 22.30 13.89 -9.62
N ALA A 302 21.54 14.30 -8.61
CA ALA A 302 21.63 13.73 -7.27
C ALA A 302 21.19 12.26 -7.26
N GLY A 303 20.20 11.90 -8.07
CA GLY A 303 19.77 10.51 -8.27
C GLY A 303 20.88 9.63 -8.81
N ASP A 304 21.59 10.05 -9.85
CA ASP A 304 22.71 9.31 -10.44
C ASP A 304 23.83 9.10 -9.42
N ARG A 305 24.10 10.11 -8.59
CA ARG A 305 25.12 9.99 -7.53
C ARG A 305 24.74 8.94 -6.49
N ILE A 306 23.49 8.89 -6.08
CA ILE A 306 22.96 7.86 -5.17
C ILE A 306 23.05 6.48 -5.85
N GLY A 307 22.57 6.38 -7.10
CA GLY A 307 22.58 5.15 -7.87
C GLY A 307 24.00 4.55 -7.99
N ASN A 308 24.94 5.36 -8.45
CA ASN A 308 26.35 4.94 -8.60
C ASN A 308 27.00 4.56 -7.26
N ALA A 309 26.70 5.27 -6.17
CA ALA A 309 27.23 4.92 -4.85
C ALA A 309 26.72 3.55 -4.38
N ILE A 310 25.43 3.24 -4.62
CA ILE A 310 24.88 1.93 -4.27
C ILE A 310 25.44 0.83 -5.18
N LEU A 311 25.56 1.08 -6.48
CA LEU A 311 26.15 0.13 -7.42
C LEU A 311 27.60 -0.20 -7.03
N SER A 312 28.39 0.77 -6.59
CA SER A 312 29.77 0.52 -6.14
C SER A 312 29.84 -0.40 -4.91
N ILE A 313 28.81 -0.39 -4.06
CA ILE A 313 28.70 -1.29 -2.90
C ILE A 313 28.27 -2.70 -3.34
N LEU A 314 27.41 -2.80 -4.36
CA LEU A 314 26.89 -4.07 -4.89
C LEU A 314 27.93 -4.82 -5.76
N GLY A 315 29.00 -4.15 -6.18
CA GLY A 315 30.04 -4.66 -7.06
C GLY A 315 29.93 -4.13 -8.48
N GLU A 316 30.98 -4.32 -9.29
CA GLU A 316 31.11 -3.72 -10.63
C GLU A 316 30.03 -4.19 -11.63
N ASN A 317 29.52 -5.43 -11.49
CA ASN A 317 28.46 -5.99 -12.35
C ASN A 317 27.52 -6.91 -11.53
N PRO A 318 26.65 -6.35 -10.67
CA PRO A 318 25.75 -7.17 -9.88
C PRO A 318 24.70 -7.83 -10.80
N SER A 319 24.39 -9.11 -10.55
CA SER A 319 23.33 -9.77 -11.32
C SER A 319 21.96 -9.15 -11.00
N SER A 320 21.07 -9.08 -12.02
CA SER A 320 19.67 -8.63 -11.86
C SER A 320 19.00 -9.31 -10.66
N VAL A 321 19.16 -10.62 -10.55
CA VAL A 321 18.61 -11.43 -9.45
C VAL A 321 19.13 -10.94 -8.10
N THR A 322 20.45 -10.73 -7.97
CA THR A 322 21.05 -10.24 -6.70
C THR A 322 20.46 -8.91 -6.29
N VAL A 323 20.36 -7.95 -7.21
CA VAL A 323 19.82 -6.61 -6.93
C VAL A 323 18.33 -6.69 -6.52
N MET A 324 17.54 -7.49 -7.21
CA MET A 324 16.13 -7.69 -6.87
C MET A 324 15.95 -8.31 -5.47
N PHE A 325 16.78 -9.30 -5.11
CA PHE A 325 16.77 -9.87 -3.76
C PHE A 325 17.18 -8.84 -2.70
N VAL A 326 18.24 -8.07 -2.94
CA VAL A 326 18.69 -7.02 -2.00
C VAL A 326 17.58 -6.02 -1.73
N PHE A 327 16.93 -5.47 -2.77
CA PHE A 327 15.83 -4.52 -2.60
C PHE A 327 14.60 -5.16 -1.96
N SER A 328 14.29 -6.41 -2.26
CA SER A 328 13.18 -7.14 -1.67
C SER A 328 13.37 -7.32 -0.16
N PHE A 329 14.52 -7.84 0.27
CA PHE A 329 14.84 -8.01 1.69
C PHE A 329 14.98 -6.69 2.42
N ALA A 330 15.64 -5.69 1.82
CA ALA A 330 15.76 -4.35 2.40
C ALA A 330 14.38 -3.75 2.65
N THR A 331 13.45 -3.89 1.69
CA THR A 331 12.09 -3.38 1.83
C THR A 331 11.34 -4.06 2.99
N VAL A 332 11.39 -5.40 3.06
CA VAL A 332 10.71 -6.15 4.14
C VAL A 332 11.29 -5.82 5.51
N ILE A 333 12.61 -5.68 5.61
CA ILE A 333 13.27 -5.29 6.86
C ILE A 333 12.87 -3.86 7.24
N MET A 334 12.99 -2.90 6.33
CA MET A 334 12.66 -1.50 6.62
C MET A 334 11.20 -1.32 7.02
N THR A 335 10.26 -1.90 6.26
CA THR A 335 8.83 -1.75 6.56
C THR A 335 8.42 -2.42 7.89
N THR A 336 9.23 -3.32 8.42
CA THR A 336 9.00 -3.92 9.75
C THR A 336 9.17 -2.89 10.88
N PHE A 337 10.02 -1.89 10.69
CA PHE A 337 10.31 -0.85 11.67
C PHE A 337 9.74 0.52 11.28
N LEU A 338 9.55 0.75 9.99
CA LEU A 338 9.02 2.00 9.43
C LEU A 338 7.61 1.77 8.87
N SER A 339 6.84 2.85 8.73
CA SER A 339 5.55 2.75 8.05
C SER A 339 5.71 2.37 6.58
N ASN A 340 4.70 1.71 6.03
CA ASN A 340 4.69 1.30 4.62
C ASN A 340 4.95 2.49 3.66
N MET A 341 4.33 3.64 3.95
CA MET A 341 4.49 4.84 3.13
C MET A 341 5.90 5.43 3.22
N ALA A 342 6.48 5.47 4.44
CA ALA A 342 7.87 5.92 4.61
C ALA A 342 8.84 5.03 3.84
N THR A 343 8.68 3.72 3.93
CA THR A 343 9.53 2.76 3.21
C THR A 343 9.48 2.95 1.70
N GLN A 344 8.28 3.10 1.12
CA GLN A 344 8.12 3.33 -0.32
C GLN A 344 8.73 4.66 -0.75
N SER A 345 8.42 5.74 -0.04
CA SER A 345 8.86 7.10 -0.41
C SER A 345 10.39 7.26 -0.33
N VAL A 346 11.06 6.44 0.48
CA VAL A 346 12.51 6.40 0.56
C VAL A 346 13.11 5.49 -0.50
N LEU A 347 12.64 4.25 -0.59
CA LEU A 347 13.30 3.25 -1.42
C LEU A 347 12.99 3.37 -2.91
N ILE A 348 11.80 3.83 -3.31
CA ILE A 348 11.41 3.86 -4.73
C ILE A 348 12.28 4.82 -5.55
N PRO A 349 12.48 6.10 -5.15
CA PRO A 349 13.38 6.98 -5.89
C PRO A 349 14.81 6.47 -5.95
N ILE A 350 15.30 5.86 -4.86
CA ILE A 350 16.64 5.26 -4.79
C ILE A 350 16.76 4.09 -5.78
N ALA A 351 15.78 3.18 -5.77
CA ALA A 351 15.78 2.02 -6.65
C ALA A 351 15.71 2.42 -8.14
N ALA A 352 14.90 3.43 -8.46
CA ALA A 352 14.83 3.98 -9.80
C ALA A 352 16.18 4.60 -10.22
N SER A 353 16.83 5.37 -9.35
CA SER A 353 18.15 5.95 -9.60
C SER A 353 19.23 4.88 -9.80
N VAL A 354 19.20 3.79 -9.02
CA VAL A 354 20.12 2.65 -9.18
C VAL A 354 19.92 1.98 -10.53
N ALA A 355 18.66 1.72 -10.91
CA ALA A 355 18.34 1.08 -12.18
C ALA A 355 18.79 1.94 -13.37
N LEU A 356 18.49 3.23 -13.37
CA LEU A 356 18.88 4.14 -14.44
C LEU A 356 20.41 4.30 -14.55
N ALA A 357 21.10 4.41 -13.41
CA ALA A 357 22.57 4.50 -13.40
C ALA A 357 23.26 3.24 -13.98
N ALA A 358 22.57 2.09 -13.87
CA ALA A 358 23.04 0.82 -14.46
C ALA A 358 22.54 0.60 -15.90
N GLY A 359 21.70 1.49 -16.45
CA GLY A 359 21.05 1.31 -17.74
C GLY A 359 19.95 0.24 -17.73
N TRP A 360 19.30 0.01 -16.57
CA TRP A 360 18.28 -1.02 -16.39
C TRP A 360 16.85 -0.43 -16.35
N ASP A 361 15.87 -1.31 -16.60
CA ASP A 361 14.45 -0.98 -16.41
C ASP A 361 14.12 -0.87 -14.90
N PRO A 362 13.70 0.33 -14.40
CA PRO A 362 13.42 0.53 -12.98
C PRO A 362 12.13 -0.17 -12.51
N ARG A 363 11.20 -0.53 -13.41
CA ARG A 363 9.87 -1.06 -13.06
C ARG A 363 9.92 -2.28 -12.15
N GLY A 364 10.86 -3.19 -12.40
CA GLY A 364 11.03 -4.39 -11.58
C GLY A 364 11.32 -4.07 -10.12
N LEU A 365 12.26 -3.17 -9.84
CA LEU A 365 12.61 -2.75 -8.48
C LEU A 365 11.50 -1.96 -7.81
N VAL A 366 10.86 -1.05 -8.53
CA VAL A 366 9.72 -0.27 -8.02
C VAL A 366 8.57 -1.19 -7.61
N LEU A 367 8.25 -2.21 -8.42
CA LEU A 367 7.20 -3.19 -8.14
C LEU A 367 7.56 -4.09 -6.95
N ILE A 368 8.82 -4.47 -6.78
CA ILE A 368 9.32 -5.19 -5.60
C ILE A 368 9.04 -4.37 -4.35
N ILE A 369 9.47 -3.11 -4.32
CA ILE A 369 9.28 -2.23 -3.16
C ILE A 369 7.79 -2.01 -2.91
N GLY A 370 7.01 -1.68 -3.94
CA GLY A 370 5.57 -1.50 -3.87
C GLY A 370 4.82 -2.73 -3.40
N THR A 371 5.39 -3.92 -3.56
CA THR A 371 4.80 -5.18 -3.12
C THR A 371 5.28 -5.58 -1.73
N CYS A 372 6.58 -5.58 -1.48
CA CYS A 372 7.18 -6.04 -0.23
C CYS A 372 6.87 -5.14 0.98
N ASN A 373 6.55 -3.85 0.75
CA ASN A 373 6.31 -2.91 1.84
C ASN A 373 5.09 -3.25 2.73
N TYR A 374 4.19 -4.11 2.29
CA TYR A 374 3.03 -4.52 3.08
C TYR A 374 3.29 -5.77 3.93
N TYR A 375 4.42 -6.44 3.81
CA TYR A 375 4.70 -7.72 4.46
C TYR A 375 5.28 -7.62 5.88
N ALA A 376 5.12 -6.47 6.53
CA ALA A 376 5.59 -6.20 7.89
C ALA A 376 4.70 -6.88 8.94
N LEU A 377 4.84 -8.19 9.13
CA LEU A 377 4.09 -8.97 10.15
C LEU A 377 4.90 -9.24 11.42
N GLY A 378 6.18 -8.89 11.46
CA GLY A 378 7.06 -9.28 12.57
C GLY A 378 6.82 -8.52 13.88
N PHE A 379 6.43 -7.25 13.78
CA PHE A 379 6.27 -6.35 14.93
C PHE A 379 5.05 -5.45 14.77
N PRO A 380 4.46 -4.98 15.90
CA PRO A 380 3.31 -4.08 15.87
C PRO A 380 3.64 -2.69 15.30
N SER A 381 4.92 -2.31 15.24
CA SER A 381 5.38 -1.01 14.73
C SER A 381 5.32 -0.89 13.21
N GLY A 382 5.36 -2.01 12.47
CA GLY A 382 5.47 -2.00 11.00
C GLY A 382 4.23 -1.48 10.28
N SER A 383 3.04 -1.67 10.84
CA SER A 383 1.80 -1.16 10.25
C SER A 383 0.66 -1.03 11.26
N GLY A 384 -0.32 -0.18 10.95
CA GLY A 384 -1.50 -0.01 11.81
C GLY A 384 -2.31 -1.30 11.96
N GLU A 385 -2.43 -2.11 10.92
CA GLU A 385 -3.09 -3.41 10.94
C GLU A 385 -2.34 -4.44 11.79
N ALA A 386 -1.00 -4.45 11.75
CA ALA A 386 -0.19 -5.27 12.63
C ALA A 386 -0.38 -4.85 14.09
N ALA A 387 -0.35 -3.55 14.39
CA ALA A 387 -0.61 -3.03 15.73
C ALA A 387 -1.95 -3.51 16.28
N VAL A 388 -3.04 -3.44 15.49
CA VAL A 388 -4.36 -3.94 15.88
C VAL A 388 -4.32 -5.45 16.18
N CYS A 389 -3.69 -6.25 15.32
CA CYS A 389 -3.59 -7.69 15.53
C CYS A 389 -2.78 -8.07 16.78
N PHE A 390 -1.63 -7.40 16.96
CA PHE A 390 -0.80 -7.66 18.15
C PHE A 390 -1.50 -7.27 19.44
N ALA A 391 -2.20 -6.13 19.47
CA ALA A 391 -2.98 -5.68 20.62
C ALA A 391 -4.16 -6.61 20.91
N ALA A 392 -4.97 -6.96 19.89
CA ALA A 392 -6.12 -7.82 20.03
C ALA A 392 -5.69 -9.25 20.43
N GLY A 393 -4.69 -9.82 19.76
CA GLY A 393 -4.19 -11.16 20.04
C GLY A 393 -3.34 -11.26 21.32
N GLY A 394 -2.90 -10.12 21.90
CA GLY A 394 -1.96 -10.12 23.02
C GLY A 394 -0.65 -10.85 22.67
N TYR A 395 -0.18 -10.70 21.43
CA TYR A 395 0.98 -11.42 20.96
C TYR A 395 2.29 -10.85 21.49
N ASN A 396 3.17 -11.72 21.95
CA ASN A 396 4.57 -11.39 22.11
C ASN A 396 5.29 -11.62 20.76
N PRO A 397 5.97 -10.61 20.19
CA PRO A 397 6.67 -10.73 18.91
C PRO A 397 7.60 -11.93 18.82
N LEU A 398 8.37 -12.22 19.88
CA LEU A 398 9.30 -13.35 19.91
C LEU A 398 8.59 -14.71 19.84
N LYS A 399 7.39 -14.83 20.45
CA LYS A 399 6.62 -16.09 20.42
C LYS A 399 6.02 -16.37 19.05
N VAL A 400 5.68 -15.34 18.28
CA VAL A 400 5.11 -15.47 16.93
C VAL A 400 6.15 -15.48 15.81
N MET A 401 7.42 -15.26 16.12
CA MET A 401 8.51 -15.27 15.13
C MET A 401 8.59 -16.58 14.32
N LYS A 402 8.20 -17.71 14.91
CA LYS A 402 8.15 -19.00 14.19
C LYS A 402 7.20 -18.96 12.98
N PHE A 403 6.20 -18.08 13.01
CA PHE A 403 5.27 -17.86 11.91
C PHE A 403 5.70 -16.64 11.05
N THR A 404 6.01 -15.51 11.69
CA THR A 404 6.20 -14.23 10.97
C THR A 404 7.52 -14.16 10.22
N PHE A 405 8.60 -14.72 10.76
CA PHE A 405 9.91 -14.65 10.12
C PHE A 405 9.98 -15.45 8.81
N PRO A 406 9.55 -16.74 8.77
CA PRO A 406 9.45 -17.46 7.50
C PRO A 406 8.48 -16.80 6.51
N TYR A 407 7.34 -16.24 7.00
CA TYR A 407 6.42 -15.50 6.15
C TYR A 407 7.13 -14.37 5.42
N MET A 408 7.90 -13.54 6.14
CA MET A 408 8.62 -12.39 5.57
C MET A 408 9.69 -12.81 4.56
N ILE A 409 10.42 -13.89 4.84
CA ILE A 409 11.41 -14.45 3.92
C ILE A 409 10.74 -14.96 2.64
N ILE A 410 9.70 -15.76 2.76
CA ILE A 410 8.94 -16.31 1.62
C ILE A 410 8.35 -15.16 0.79
N ALA A 411 7.83 -14.13 1.44
CA ALA A 411 7.29 -12.95 0.79
C ALA A 411 8.37 -12.22 -0.04
N ALA A 412 9.55 -11.98 0.55
CA ALA A 412 10.67 -11.34 -0.14
C ALA A 412 11.11 -12.18 -1.36
N ILE A 413 11.35 -13.47 -1.16
CA ILE A 413 11.81 -14.37 -2.22
C ILE A 413 10.79 -14.47 -3.35
N SER A 414 9.52 -14.76 -3.01
CA SER A 414 8.48 -14.94 -4.02
C SER A 414 8.22 -13.67 -4.83
N THR A 415 8.35 -12.49 -4.21
CA THR A 415 8.21 -11.21 -4.92
C THR A 415 9.39 -10.94 -5.84
N ALA A 416 10.62 -11.16 -5.39
CA ALA A 416 11.81 -11.01 -6.22
C ALA A 416 11.77 -11.95 -7.42
N VAL A 417 11.39 -13.22 -7.23
CA VAL A 417 11.21 -14.19 -8.31
C VAL A 417 10.12 -13.75 -9.30
N SER A 418 8.97 -13.28 -8.77
CA SER A 418 7.88 -12.80 -9.63
C SER A 418 8.30 -11.59 -10.48
N ALA A 419 9.00 -10.64 -9.87
CA ALA A 419 9.49 -9.46 -10.57
C ALA A 419 10.55 -9.82 -11.62
N GLN A 420 11.48 -10.73 -11.29
CA GLN A 420 12.51 -11.19 -12.25
C GLN A 420 11.88 -11.87 -13.48
N LEU A 421 10.80 -12.62 -13.30
CA LEU A 421 10.12 -13.32 -14.41
C LEU A 421 9.32 -12.38 -15.30
N LEU A 422 8.74 -11.30 -14.77
CA LEU A 422 7.79 -10.45 -15.47
C LEU A 422 8.37 -9.09 -15.86
N PHE A 423 9.31 -8.57 -15.09
CA PHE A 423 9.96 -7.27 -15.25
C PHE A 423 11.47 -7.42 -14.96
N PRO A 424 12.21 -8.19 -15.79
CA PRO A 424 13.65 -8.30 -15.63
C PRO A 424 14.30 -6.92 -15.79
N LEU A 425 15.44 -6.70 -15.15
CA LEU A 425 16.13 -5.39 -15.21
C LEU A 425 16.80 -5.16 -16.57
N TYR A 426 17.17 -6.23 -17.29
CA TYR A 426 17.78 -6.18 -18.62
C TYR A 426 17.41 -7.43 -19.43
#